data_47d6c6f18eb1dfb3fa066db975c96b6b
#
_entry.id   47d6c6f18eb1dfb3fa066db975c96b6b
#
_cell.length_a   1.000
_cell.length_b   1.000
_cell.length_c   1.000
_cell.angle_alpha   90.00
_cell.angle_beta   90.00
_cell.angle_gamma   90.00
#
_symmetry.space_group_name_H-M   'P 1'
#
loop_
_entity.id
_entity.type
_entity.pdbx_description
1 polymer ?
#
loop_
_entity_poly.entity_id
_entity_poly.type
_entity_poly.pdbx_seq_one_letter_code
_entity_poly.pdbx_strand_id
1 'polypeptide(L)'
;AASVLVEEAPPDPLVRRVVAGLADPAARVGDVAGQAGLSERHLRRRFQEAVGYGPKTLHRVLRFRRFLAAAGRIERPDLAALAVTTGYADQAHLTRECNELAGTTPARLLGNV
;
A
#
# COMPACT_ATOMS: atom_id res chain seq x y z
N ALA A 1 1.83 -7.42 -11.88
CA ALA A 1 0.91 -6.49 -11.25
C ALA A 1 0.82 -6.73 -9.74
N ALA A 2 0.42 -5.71 -8.99
CA ALA A 2 0.34 -5.80 -7.53
C ALA A 2 -0.63 -6.88 -7.05
N SER A 3 -1.74 -7.10 -7.76
CA SER A 3 -2.73 -8.12 -7.41
C SER A 3 -2.15 -9.54 -7.56
N VAL A 4 -1.38 -9.77 -8.59
CA VAL A 4 -0.71 -11.06 -8.80
C VAL A 4 0.27 -11.33 -7.66
N LEU A 5 1.03 -10.33 -7.27
CA LEU A 5 2.01 -10.45 -6.19
C LEU A 5 1.34 -10.77 -4.85
N VAL A 6 0.19 -10.15 -4.56
CA VAL A 6 -0.54 -10.37 -3.31
C VAL A 6 -1.16 -11.77 -3.28
N GLU A 7 -1.61 -12.28 -4.43
CA GLU A 7 -2.23 -13.60 -4.56
C GLU A 7 -1.20 -14.72 -4.60
N GLU A 8 -0.06 -14.47 -5.24
CA GLU A 8 1.02 -15.44 -5.38
C GLU A 8 2.17 -15.07 -4.47
N ALA A 9 2.44 -15.90 -3.46
CA ALA A 9 3.56 -15.65 -2.57
C ALA A 9 4.87 -15.65 -3.35
N PRO A 10 5.74 -14.64 -3.17
CA PRO A 10 7.07 -14.63 -3.81
C PRO A 10 7.87 -15.87 -3.37
N PRO A 11 8.76 -16.40 -4.22
CA PRO A 11 9.56 -17.56 -3.86
C PRO A 11 10.58 -17.28 -2.74
N ASP A 12 11.04 -16.03 -2.60
CA ASP A 12 11.99 -15.66 -1.55
C ASP A 12 11.32 -15.57 -0.19
N PRO A 13 11.67 -16.44 0.78
CA PRO A 13 11.03 -16.43 2.11
C PRO A 13 11.19 -15.12 2.87
N LEU A 14 12.31 -14.42 2.67
CA LEU A 14 12.54 -13.13 3.31
C LEU A 14 11.58 -12.09 2.74
N VAL A 15 11.41 -12.08 1.42
CA VAL A 15 10.48 -11.16 0.75
C VAL A 15 9.04 -11.44 1.18
N ARG A 16 8.66 -12.71 1.35
CA ARG A 16 7.33 -13.06 1.88
C ARG A 16 7.09 -12.47 3.26
N ARG A 17 8.09 -12.53 4.15
CA ARG A 17 7.97 -11.92 5.49
C ARG A 17 7.85 -10.42 5.42
N VAL A 18 8.58 -9.78 4.51
CA VAL A 18 8.49 -8.33 4.29
C VAL A 18 7.11 -7.95 3.76
N VAL A 19 6.57 -8.68 2.81
CA VAL A 19 5.21 -8.45 2.29
C VAL A 19 4.18 -8.51 3.43
N ALA A 20 4.28 -9.53 4.28
CA ALA A 20 3.39 -9.65 5.43
C ALA A 20 3.53 -8.48 6.40
N GLY A 21 4.76 -8.01 6.65
CA GLY A 21 5.00 -6.85 7.52
C GLY A 21 4.44 -5.56 6.94
N LEU A 22 4.50 -5.38 5.64
CA LEU A 22 3.99 -4.18 4.96
C LEU A 22 2.46 -4.14 4.89
N ALA A 23 1.78 -5.22 5.20
CA ALA A 23 0.32 -5.24 5.28
C ALA A 23 -0.21 -4.43 6.47
N ASP A 24 0.61 -4.20 7.50
CA ASP A 24 0.24 -3.33 8.62
C ASP A 24 0.20 -1.87 8.15
N PRO A 25 -0.93 -1.15 8.33
CA PRO A 25 -1.04 0.26 7.93
C PRO A 25 -0.01 1.18 8.58
N ALA A 26 0.43 0.85 9.78
CA ALA A 26 1.40 1.65 10.53
C ALA A 26 2.85 1.27 10.22
N ALA A 27 3.08 0.25 9.40
CA ALA A 27 4.42 -0.23 9.10
C ALA A 27 5.24 0.81 8.33
N ARG A 28 6.52 0.87 8.67
CA ARG A 28 7.52 1.66 7.93
C ARG A 28 8.50 0.69 7.28
N VAL A 29 8.86 0.98 6.04
CA VAL A 29 9.77 0.11 5.29
C VAL A 29 11.10 -0.09 6.03
N GLY A 30 11.63 0.99 6.65
CA GLY A 30 12.87 0.89 7.43
C GLY A 30 12.77 -0.07 8.61
N ASP A 31 11.65 -0.05 9.33
CA ASP A 31 11.42 -0.93 10.47
C ASP A 31 11.29 -2.38 10.02
N VAL A 32 10.55 -2.62 8.94
CA VAL A 32 10.39 -3.97 8.38
C VAL A 32 11.74 -4.51 7.89
N ALA A 33 12.54 -3.68 7.25
CA ALA A 33 13.89 -4.07 6.83
C ALA A 33 14.75 -4.44 8.04
N GLY A 34 14.73 -3.61 9.09
CA GLY A 34 15.47 -3.87 10.32
C GLY A 34 15.10 -5.18 10.98
N GLN A 35 13.81 -5.50 11.04
CA GLN A 35 13.32 -6.78 11.58
C GLN A 35 13.82 -7.97 10.75
N ALA A 36 14.04 -7.77 9.47
CA ALA A 36 14.59 -8.81 8.58
C ALA A 36 16.12 -8.83 8.59
N GLY A 37 16.77 -7.97 9.37
CA GLY A 37 18.23 -7.90 9.42
C GLY A 37 18.88 -7.22 8.23
N LEU A 38 18.14 -6.38 7.51
CA LEU A 38 18.62 -5.72 6.29
C LEU A 38 18.57 -4.20 6.43
N SER A 39 19.45 -3.50 5.69
CA SER A 39 19.29 -2.08 5.43
C SER A 39 18.14 -1.87 4.45
N GLU A 40 17.53 -0.67 4.44
CA GLU A 40 16.49 -0.35 3.45
C GLU A 40 17.00 -0.52 2.01
N ARG A 41 18.25 -0.11 1.76
CA ARG A 41 18.84 -0.23 0.43
C ARG A 41 18.96 -1.70 -0.01
N HIS A 42 19.41 -2.56 0.89
CA HIS A 42 19.55 -3.98 0.62
C HIS A 42 18.18 -4.64 0.41
N LEU A 43 17.22 -4.29 1.25
CA LEU A 43 15.85 -4.77 1.10
C LEU A 43 15.25 -4.34 -0.24
N ARG A 44 15.43 -3.07 -0.62
CA ARG A 44 14.89 -2.55 -1.88
C ARG A 44 15.42 -3.32 -3.07
N ARG A 45 16.73 -3.58 -3.10
CA ARG A 45 17.33 -4.33 -4.19
C ARG A 45 16.79 -5.75 -4.25
N ARG A 46 16.77 -6.44 -3.12
CA ARG A 46 16.29 -7.81 -3.04
C ARG A 46 14.80 -7.93 -3.38
N PHE A 47 14.02 -6.98 -2.90
CA PHE A 47 12.60 -6.92 -3.17
C PHE A 47 12.33 -6.66 -4.67
N GLN A 48 13.08 -5.72 -5.27
CA GLN A 48 12.98 -5.39 -6.69
C GLN A 48 13.28 -6.61 -7.56
N GLU A 49 14.29 -7.38 -7.21
CA GLU A 49 14.65 -8.61 -7.95
C GLU A 49 13.55 -9.67 -7.88
N ALA A 50 12.92 -9.82 -6.73
CA ALA A 50 11.90 -10.85 -6.52
C ALA A 50 10.52 -10.44 -7.06
N VAL A 51 10.20 -9.15 -7.05
CA VAL A 51 8.85 -8.63 -7.22
C VAL A 51 8.69 -7.76 -8.47
N GLY A 52 9.75 -7.06 -8.87
CA GLY A 52 9.74 -6.16 -10.02
C GLY A 52 9.51 -4.70 -9.68
N TYR A 53 9.21 -4.35 -8.43
CA TYR A 53 9.12 -2.98 -7.94
C TYR A 53 9.49 -2.93 -6.45
N GLY A 54 9.60 -1.74 -5.87
CA GLY A 54 10.11 -1.58 -4.52
C GLY A 54 9.06 -1.79 -3.43
N PRO A 55 9.51 -1.99 -2.17
CA PRO A 55 8.60 -2.23 -1.04
C PRO A 55 7.71 -1.04 -0.71
N LYS A 56 8.16 0.19 -0.96
CA LYS A 56 7.33 1.38 -0.76
C LYS A 56 6.15 1.42 -1.72
N THR A 57 6.36 0.96 -2.95
CA THR A 57 5.27 0.86 -3.93
C THR A 57 4.22 -0.14 -3.47
N LEU A 58 4.63 -1.30 -3.00
CA LEU A 58 3.68 -2.28 -2.45
C LEU A 58 2.91 -1.70 -1.26
N HIS A 59 3.60 -1.03 -0.35
CA HIS A 59 2.97 -0.42 0.82
C HIS A 59 1.87 0.58 0.41
N ARG A 60 2.15 1.41 -0.60
CA ARG A 60 1.18 2.36 -1.16
C ARG A 60 -0.02 1.66 -1.77
N VAL A 61 0.22 0.62 -2.55
CA VAL A 61 -0.86 -0.16 -3.20
C VAL A 61 -1.75 -0.83 -2.15
N LEU A 62 -1.17 -1.43 -1.13
CA LEU A 62 -1.93 -2.09 -0.06
C LEU A 62 -2.76 -1.07 0.74
N ARG A 63 -2.21 0.11 1.02
CA ARG A 63 -2.93 1.19 1.68
C ARG A 63 -4.13 1.64 0.84
N PHE A 64 -3.93 1.82 -0.46
CA PHE A 64 -4.99 2.23 -1.37
C PHE A 64 -6.09 1.16 -1.47
N ARG A 65 -5.73 -0.11 -1.58
CA ARG A 65 -6.69 -1.21 -1.60
C ARG A 65 -7.51 -1.26 -0.31
N ARG A 66 -6.88 -1.01 0.82
CA ARG A 66 -7.56 -0.95 2.11
C ARG A 66 -8.57 0.20 2.15
N PHE A 67 -8.19 1.37 1.60
CA PHE A 67 -9.11 2.49 1.46
C PHE A 67 -10.32 2.11 0.60
N LEU A 68 -10.10 1.51 -0.56
CA LEU A 68 -11.20 1.10 -1.46
C LEU A 68 -12.15 0.11 -0.78
N ALA A 69 -11.62 -0.86 -0.08
CA ALA A 69 -12.42 -1.85 0.63
C ALA A 69 -13.28 -1.20 1.72
N ALA A 70 -12.70 -0.28 2.49
CA ALA A 70 -13.44 0.43 3.54
C ALA A 70 -14.51 1.36 2.95
N ALA A 71 -14.17 2.09 1.89
CA ALA A 71 -15.10 3.00 1.22
C ALA A 71 -16.30 2.27 0.62
N GLY A 72 -16.09 1.07 0.08
CA GLY A 72 -17.13 0.25 -0.51
C GLY A 72 -18.20 -0.23 0.47
N ARG A 73 -17.93 -0.15 1.77
CA ARG A 73 -18.88 -0.54 2.82
C ARG A 73 -19.74 0.62 3.32
N ILE A 74 -19.47 1.83 2.85
CA ILE A 74 -20.13 3.04 3.34
C ILE A 74 -20.81 3.73 2.17
N GLU A 75 -22.09 4.04 2.30
CA GLU A 75 -22.88 4.65 1.22
C GLU A 75 -22.37 6.05 0.87
N ARG A 76 -22.06 6.85 1.89
CA ARG A 76 -21.54 8.22 1.70
C ARG A 76 -20.32 8.42 2.60
N PRO A 77 -19.14 7.95 2.16
CA PRO A 77 -17.98 8.02 3.02
C PRO A 77 -17.51 9.46 3.23
N ASP A 78 -17.12 9.75 4.47
CA ASP A 78 -16.37 10.95 4.80
C ASP A 78 -14.91 10.69 4.41
N LEU A 79 -14.49 11.27 3.30
CA LEU A 79 -13.16 11.00 2.75
C LEU A 79 -12.03 11.45 3.67
N ALA A 80 -12.20 12.53 4.42
CA ALA A 80 -11.19 13.00 5.36
C ALA A 80 -10.98 11.99 6.50
N ALA A 81 -12.08 11.54 7.11
CA ALA A 81 -12.02 10.56 8.19
C ALA A 81 -11.49 9.21 7.68
N LEU A 82 -11.99 8.77 6.52
CA LEU A 82 -11.62 7.49 5.94
C LEU A 82 -10.14 7.46 5.53
N ALA A 83 -9.61 8.57 5.03
CA ALA A 83 -8.19 8.68 4.71
C ALA A 83 -7.35 8.36 5.95
N VAL A 84 -7.62 9.03 7.05
CA VAL A 84 -6.86 8.84 8.29
C VAL A 84 -6.97 7.41 8.82
N THR A 85 -8.19 6.85 8.84
CA THR A 85 -8.39 5.50 9.37
C THR A 85 -7.77 4.41 8.50
N THR A 86 -7.50 4.69 7.23
CA THR A 86 -6.90 3.70 6.31
C THR A 86 -5.40 3.91 6.09
N GLY A 87 -4.78 4.85 6.81
CA GLY A 87 -3.33 4.97 6.83
C GLY A 87 -2.75 6.17 6.10
N TYR A 88 -3.60 7.13 5.67
CA TYR A 88 -3.13 8.38 5.07
C TYR A 88 -2.97 9.45 6.14
N ALA A 89 -2.06 10.39 5.91
CA ALA A 89 -1.87 11.50 6.83
C ALA A 89 -3.09 12.42 6.87
N ASP A 90 -3.71 12.63 5.70
CA ASP A 90 -4.89 13.48 5.52
C ASP A 90 -5.55 13.18 4.18
N GLN A 91 -6.64 13.88 3.88
CA GLN A 91 -7.35 13.70 2.61
C GLN A 91 -6.52 14.11 1.40
N ALA A 92 -5.68 15.13 1.53
CA ALA A 92 -4.82 15.57 0.44
C ALA A 92 -3.81 14.48 0.04
N HIS A 93 -3.25 13.79 1.01
CA HIS A 93 -2.37 12.64 0.79
C HIS A 93 -3.11 11.53 0.02
N LEU A 94 -4.32 11.19 0.45
CA LEU A 94 -5.18 10.22 -0.25
C LEU A 94 -5.43 10.65 -1.69
N THR A 95 -5.79 11.90 -1.91
CA THR A 95 -6.11 12.41 -3.25
C THR A 95 -4.90 12.30 -4.18
N ARG A 96 -3.72 12.70 -3.71
CA ARG A 96 -2.49 12.59 -4.50
C ARG A 96 -2.18 11.14 -4.87
N GLU A 97 -2.24 10.25 -3.90
CA GLU A 97 -1.94 8.84 -4.14
C GLU A 97 -2.98 8.19 -5.05
N CYS A 98 -4.24 8.53 -4.89
CA CYS A 98 -5.32 8.06 -5.77
C CYS A 98 -5.08 8.49 -7.22
N ASN A 99 -4.70 9.75 -7.43
CA ASN A 99 -4.38 10.22 -8.78
C ASN A 99 -3.18 9.49 -9.38
N GLU A 100 -2.16 9.22 -8.59
CA GLU A 100 -0.98 8.50 -9.06
C GLU A 100 -1.27 7.03 -9.39
N LEU A 101 -2.07 6.35 -8.57
CA LEU A 101 -2.35 4.92 -8.72
C LEU A 101 -3.54 4.62 -9.64
N ALA A 102 -4.56 5.46 -9.65
CA ALA A 102 -5.80 5.22 -10.37
C ALA A 102 -6.12 6.25 -11.46
N GLY A 103 -5.34 7.33 -11.53
CA GLY A 103 -5.52 8.36 -12.56
C GLY A 103 -6.74 9.24 -12.36
N THR A 104 -7.36 9.24 -11.20
CA THR A 104 -8.57 10.03 -10.92
C THR A 104 -8.64 10.39 -9.43
N THR A 105 -9.63 11.21 -9.06
CA THR A 105 -9.89 11.56 -7.66
C THR A 105 -10.64 10.46 -6.93
N PRO A 106 -10.54 10.40 -5.59
CA PRO A 106 -11.34 9.44 -4.82
C PRO A 106 -12.84 9.56 -5.05
N ALA A 107 -13.36 10.79 -5.12
CA ALA A 107 -14.78 11.03 -5.35
C ALA A 107 -15.24 10.44 -6.69
N ARG A 108 -14.49 10.66 -7.74
CA ARG A 108 -14.81 10.10 -9.07
C ARG A 108 -14.70 8.58 -9.09
N LEU A 109 -13.65 8.07 -8.48
CA LEU A 109 -13.41 6.63 -8.43
C LEU A 109 -14.55 5.90 -7.73
N LEU A 110 -15.10 6.50 -6.68
CA LEU A 110 -16.21 5.92 -5.92
C LEU A 110 -17.59 6.19 -6.56
N GLY A 111 -17.63 6.88 -7.70
CA GLY A 111 -18.88 7.14 -8.40
C GLY A 111 -19.75 8.23 -7.78
N ASN A 112 -19.17 9.13 -7.01
CA ASN A 112 -19.89 10.19 -6.31
C ASN A 112 -19.95 11.50 -7.09
N VAL A 113 -19.56 11.48 -8.35
CA VAL A 113 -19.56 12.67 -9.21
C VAL A 113 -20.40 12.43 -10.44
#